data_acec9391094b1c2dbd73fe67ab7be2bb
#
_entry.id   acec9391094b1c2dbd73fe67ab7be2bb
#
_cell.length_a   1.000
_cell.length_b   1.000
_cell.length_c   1.000
_cell.angle_alpha   90.00
_cell.angle_beta   90.00
_cell.angle_gamma   90.00
#
_symmetry.space_group_name_H-M   'P 1'
#
loop_
_entity.id
_entity.type
_entity.pdbx_description
1 polymer ?
#
loop_
_entity_poly.entity_id
_entity_poly.type
_entity_poly.pdbx_seq_one_letter_code
_entity_poly.pdbx_strand_id
1 'polypeptide(L)'
;GGKSFVGTEFTYNDTALRDTDEDNHTLVSENQSVPVGNSTYNCYVVKSDPKSKRNIEFDYRIQYFDKNTYIPVKIEYFDKSGKMVKKMEVTKLEQLAGVTGKKHNLRRVAEITNMLTGRRSVLTILSMELDKELKATYFSQNWLSTGKS
;
A
#
# COMPACT_ATOMS: atom_id res chain seq x y z
N GLY A 1 11.86 10.56 3.04
CA GLY A 1 10.97 11.63 3.01
C GLY A 1 9.89 11.58 1.97
N GLY A 2 9.19 12.66 1.84
CA GLY A 2 8.06 12.79 0.94
C GLY A 2 8.39 13.37 -0.43
N LYS A 3 9.66 13.36 -0.82
CA LYS A 3 10.05 13.91 -2.12
C LYS A 3 9.70 12.95 -3.24
N SER A 4 9.14 13.50 -4.34
CA SER A 4 8.86 12.71 -5.54
C SER A 4 10.16 12.30 -6.24
N PHE A 5 10.13 11.17 -6.91
CA PHE A 5 11.18 10.81 -7.86
C PHE A 5 11.12 11.80 -9.02
N VAL A 6 12.29 12.11 -9.59
CA VAL A 6 12.39 13.08 -10.70
C VAL A 6 11.45 12.69 -11.84
N GLY A 7 10.56 13.60 -12.22
CA GLY A 7 9.64 13.41 -13.33
C GLY A 7 8.46 12.49 -13.08
N THR A 8 8.23 12.06 -11.82
CA THR A 8 7.11 11.16 -11.49
C THR A 8 6.26 11.70 -10.36
N GLU A 9 5.09 11.08 -10.17
CA GLU A 9 4.21 11.35 -9.02
C GLU A 9 4.52 10.42 -7.84
N PHE A 10 5.47 9.50 -7.97
CA PHE A 10 5.86 8.58 -6.91
C PHE A 10 6.78 9.24 -5.90
N THR A 11 6.63 8.86 -4.63
CA THR A 11 7.51 9.27 -3.53
C THR A 11 8.01 8.02 -2.80
N TYR A 12 8.93 8.20 -1.87
CA TYR A 12 9.38 7.10 -1.01
C TYR A 12 8.24 6.44 -0.25
N ASN A 13 7.24 7.23 0.16
CA ASN A 13 6.09 6.70 0.89
C ASN A 13 5.21 5.79 0.03
N ASP A 14 5.24 5.99 -1.29
CA ASP A 14 4.43 5.21 -2.23
C ASP A 14 5.07 3.86 -2.56
N THR A 15 6.38 3.75 -2.47
CA THR A 15 7.11 2.55 -2.90
C THR A 15 7.24 1.49 -1.82
N ALA A 16 6.47 1.61 -0.74
CA ALA A 16 6.47 0.70 0.40
C ALA A 16 7.76 0.73 1.22
N LEU A 17 8.51 1.82 1.12
CA LEU A 17 9.69 2.04 1.95
C LEU A 17 9.35 2.66 3.32
N ARG A 18 8.08 3.03 3.50
CA ARG A 18 7.61 3.55 4.76
C ARG A 18 7.46 2.42 5.76
N ASP A 19 8.13 2.53 6.90
CA ASP A 19 8.07 1.55 7.97
C ASP A 19 6.69 1.57 8.62
N THR A 20 6.20 0.38 9.00
CA THR A 20 4.92 0.26 9.73
C THR A 20 4.94 0.99 11.07
N ASP A 21 6.11 1.13 11.69
CA ASP A 21 6.25 1.83 12.97
C ASP A 21 6.08 3.33 12.86
N GLU A 22 6.10 3.88 11.66
CA GLU A 22 5.92 5.32 11.44
C GLU A 22 4.47 5.77 11.48
N ASP A 23 3.54 4.83 11.48
CA ASP A 23 2.10 5.10 11.45
C ASP A 23 1.38 4.44 12.61
N ASN A 24 0.24 5.03 12.98
CA ASN A 24 -0.77 4.37 13.79
C ASN A 24 -1.79 3.74 12.84
N HIS A 25 -2.00 2.44 12.96
CA HIS A 25 -2.87 1.68 12.07
C HIS A 25 -4.18 1.32 12.75
N THR A 26 -5.29 1.42 12.02
CA THR A 26 -6.62 1.03 12.48
C THR A 26 -7.27 0.14 11.43
N LEU A 27 -7.71 -1.04 11.83
CA LEU A 27 -8.44 -1.94 10.93
C LEU A 27 -9.84 -1.39 10.67
N VAL A 28 -10.14 -1.10 9.41
CA VAL A 28 -11.46 -0.60 8.99
C VAL A 28 -12.37 -1.75 8.60
N SER A 29 -11.82 -2.76 7.90
CA SER A 29 -12.56 -3.93 7.47
C SER A 29 -11.64 -5.13 7.35
N GLU A 30 -12.13 -6.30 7.76
CA GLU A 30 -11.42 -7.57 7.58
C GLU A 30 -11.68 -8.18 6.21
N ASN A 31 -12.68 -7.68 5.49
CA ASN A 31 -13.14 -8.32 4.26
C ASN A 31 -13.80 -7.29 3.35
N GLN A 32 -13.09 -6.85 2.34
CA GLN A 32 -13.67 -5.95 1.35
C GLN A 32 -13.24 -6.36 -0.05
N SER A 33 -14.20 -6.45 -0.95
CA SER A 33 -13.95 -6.69 -2.36
C SER A 33 -13.53 -5.38 -3.02
N VAL A 34 -12.36 -5.37 -3.64
CA VAL A 34 -11.76 -4.16 -4.20
C VAL A 34 -11.41 -4.38 -5.67
N PRO A 35 -12.12 -3.73 -6.59
CA PRO A 35 -11.76 -3.80 -8.01
C PRO A 35 -10.57 -2.89 -8.31
N VAL A 36 -9.59 -3.43 -9.02
CA VAL A 36 -8.43 -2.68 -9.50
C VAL A 36 -8.16 -3.15 -10.93
N GLY A 37 -8.36 -2.26 -11.92
CA GLY A 37 -8.27 -2.64 -13.33
C GLY A 37 -9.27 -3.75 -13.64
N ASN A 38 -8.79 -4.84 -14.21
CA ASN A 38 -9.62 -5.99 -14.58
C ASN A 38 -9.67 -7.07 -13.49
N SER A 39 -9.05 -6.82 -12.34
CA SER A 39 -8.98 -7.77 -11.24
C SER A 39 -9.83 -7.31 -10.08
N THR A 40 -10.25 -8.26 -9.24
CA THR A 40 -10.93 -7.98 -7.99
C THR A 40 -10.19 -8.71 -6.88
N TYR A 41 -9.86 -7.98 -5.83
CA TYR A 41 -9.12 -8.52 -4.68
C TYR A 41 -9.99 -8.50 -3.45
N ASN A 42 -9.84 -9.53 -2.62
CA ASN A 42 -10.45 -9.54 -1.30
C ASN A 42 -9.42 -9.01 -0.30
N CYS A 43 -9.75 -7.91 0.38
CA CYS A 43 -8.76 -7.12 1.09
C CYS A 43 -9.09 -6.90 2.57
N TYR A 44 -8.02 -6.81 3.38
CA TYR A 44 -8.06 -6.07 4.62
C TYR A 44 -7.99 -4.57 4.29
N VAL A 45 -8.76 -3.76 5.00
CA VAL A 45 -8.75 -2.30 4.84
C VAL A 45 -8.21 -1.68 6.11
N VAL A 46 -7.14 -0.91 5.99
CA VAL A 46 -6.43 -0.32 7.13
C VAL A 46 -6.29 1.18 6.94
N LYS A 47 -6.72 1.94 7.94
CA LYS A 47 -6.44 3.38 8.01
C LYS A 47 -5.10 3.56 8.70
N SER A 48 -4.22 4.32 8.09
CA SER A 48 -2.87 4.56 8.61
C SER A 48 -2.65 6.06 8.78
N ASP A 49 -2.44 6.46 10.04
CA ASP A 49 -2.21 7.85 10.42
C ASP A 49 -0.74 8.04 10.75
N PRO A 50 0.01 8.89 10.02
CA PRO A 50 1.40 9.14 10.34
C PRO A 50 1.56 9.71 11.75
N LYS A 51 2.50 9.15 12.51
CA LYS A 51 2.83 9.67 13.84
C LYS A 51 3.48 11.04 13.76
N SER A 52 4.17 11.32 12.66
CA SER A 52 4.77 12.62 12.37
C SER A 52 4.32 13.05 10.98
N LYS A 53 3.86 14.28 10.85
CA LYS A 53 3.45 14.85 9.56
C LYS A 53 4.62 15.53 8.82
N ARG A 54 5.82 15.47 9.38
CA ARG A 54 7.01 16.09 8.77
C ARG A 54 7.36 15.37 7.45
N ASN A 55 7.54 16.14 6.40
CA ASN A 55 7.88 15.64 5.07
C ASN A 55 6.84 14.65 4.49
N ILE A 56 5.59 14.81 4.90
CA ILE A 56 4.47 13.98 4.43
C ILE A 56 3.47 14.90 3.73
N GLU A 57 3.09 14.52 2.51
CA GLU A 57 2.18 15.30 1.68
C GLU A 57 0.70 14.96 1.87
N PHE A 58 0.38 14.10 2.83
CA PHE A 58 -0.98 13.70 3.14
C PHE A 58 -1.20 13.69 4.65
N ASP A 59 -2.46 13.66 5.10
CA ASP A 59 -2.79 13.60 6.52
C ASP A 59 -2.99 12.16 7.00
N TYR A 60 -3.66 11.34 6.21
CA TYR A 60 -3.81 9.91 6.47
C TYR A 60 -4.01 9.17 5.15
N ARG A 61 -3.93 7.85 5.20
CA ARG A 61 -4.17 7.01 4.03
C ARG A 61 -5.03 5.81 4.41
N ILE A 62 -5.74 5.29 3.42
CA ILE A 62 -6.47 4.04 3.49
C ILE A 62 -5.76 3.05 2.59
N GLN A 63 -5.35 1.92 3.14
CA GLN A 63 -4.63 0.88 2.41
C GLN A 63 -5.51 -0.36 2.29
N TYR A 64 -5.54 -0.94 1.10
CA TYR A 64 -6.31 -2.13 0.77
C TYR A 64 -5.33 -3.25 0.50
N PHE A 65 -5.15 -4.15 1.47
CA PHE A 65 -4.18 -5.25 1.40
C PHE A 65 -4.84 -6.51 0.89
N ASP A 66 -4.34 -7.03 -0.24
CA ASP A 66 -4.80 -8.30 -0.78
C ASP A 66 -4.52 -9.43 0.22
N LYS A 67 -5.54 -10.22 0.53
CA LYS A 67 -5.42 -11.32 1.50
C LYS A 67 -4.58 -12.48 1.01
N ASN A 68 -4.38 -12.62 -0.30
CA ASN A 68 -3.55 -13.68 -0.85
C ASN A 68 -2.06 -13.36 -0.81
N THR A 69 -1.70 -12.12 -1.06
CA THR A 69 -0.29 -11.71 -1.17
C THR A 69 0.16 -10.81 -0.03
N TYR A 70 -0.79 -10.24 0.73
CA TYR A 70 -0.54 -9.23 1.77
C TYR A 70 0.10 -7.97 1.22
N ILE A 71 -0.09 -7.69 -0.07
CA ILE A 71 0.39 -6.50 -0.74
C ILE A 71 -0.72 -5.47 -0.79
N PRO A 72 -0.44 -4.19 -0.55
CA PRO A 72 -1.43 -3.15 -0.78
C PRO A 72 -1.66 -3.00 -2.29
N VAL A 73 -2.84 -3.37 -2.75
CA VAL A 73 -3.20 -3.28 -4.17
C VAL A 73 -3.82 -1.93 -4.51
N LYS A 74 -4.24 -1.19 -3.50
CA LYS A 74 -4.77 0.16 -3.64
C LYS A 74 -4.45 0.95 -2.39
N ILE A 75 -4.07 2.21 -2.56
CA ILE A 75 -3.85 3.14 -1.45
C ILE A 75 -4.49 4.47 -1.84
N GLU A 76 -5.27 5.03 -0.92
CA GLU A 76 -5.91 6.33 -1.08
C GLU A 76 -5.35 7.27 -0.03
N TYR A 77 -4.89 8.45 -0.46
CA TYR A 77 -4.24 9.44 0.40
C TYR A 77 -5.16 10.64 0.54
N PHE A 78 -5.34 11.09 1.77
CA PHE A 78 -6.31 12.14 2.11
C PHE A 78 -5.64 13.29 2.83
N ASP A 79 -6.16 14.50 2.61
CA ASP A 79 -5.77 15.66 3.39
C ASP A 79 -6.62 15.77 4.68
N LYS A 80 -6.37 16.83 5.45
CA LYS A 80 -7.08 17.04 6.73
C LYS A 80 -8.59 17.19 6.57
N SER A 81 -9.04 17.67 5.41
CA SER A 81 -10.47 17.86 5.16
C SER A 81 -11.17 16.57 4.71
N GLY A 82 -10.41 15.49 4.53
CA GLY A 82 -10.95 14.24 4.00
C GLY A 82 -11.02 14.19 2.49
N LYS A 83 -10.36 15.12 1.80
CA LYS A 83 -10.30 15.11 0.34
C LYS A 83 -9.18 14.17 -0.13
N MET A 84 -9.49 13.31 -1.09
CA MET A 84 -8.49 12.44 -1.69
C MET A 84 -7.56 13.28 -2.58
N VAL A 85 -6.27 13.28 -2.23
CA VAL A 85 -5.27 14.07 -2.97
C VAL A 85 -4.43 13.21 -3.90
N LYS A 86 -4.37 11.91 -3.64
CA LYS A 86 -3.57 10.98 -4.43
C LYS A 86 -4.13 9.57 -4.26
N LYS A 87 -3.97 8.73 -5.27
CA LYS A 87 -4.25 7.30 -5.14
C LYS A 87 -3.21 6.49 -5.87
N MET A 88 -2.95 5.29 -5.36
CA MET A 88 -2.09 4.30 -6.01
C MET A 88 -2.92 3.05 -6.27
N GLU A 89 -2.74 2.44 -7.43
CA GLU A 89 -3.37 1.19 -7.78
C GLU A 89 -2.34 0.25 -8.39
N VAL A 90 -2.33 -1.01 -7.94
CA VAL A 90 -1.47 -2.04 -8.52
C VAL A 90 -2.25 -2.67 -9.67
N THR A 91 -1.93 -2.25 -10.89
CA THR A 91 -2.64 -2.70 -12.09
C THR A 91 -2.18 -4.08 -12.58
N LYS A 92 -1.02 -4.52 -12.13
CA LYS A 92 -0.48 -5.83 -12.46
C LYS A 92 0.35 -6.37 -11.30
N LEU A 93 0.12 -7.61 -10.94
CA LEU A 93 0.85 -8.30 -9.88
C LEU A 93 1.21 -9.69 -10.36
N GLU A 94 2.49 -9.99 -10.42
CA GLU A 94 3.02 -11.26 -10.89
C GLU A 94 3.98 -11.86 -9.88
N GLN A 95 3.87 -13.17 -9.69
CA GLN A 95 4.86 -13.93 -8.96
C GLN A 95 5.85 -14.48 -9.98
N LEU A 96 7.13 -14.10 -9.85
CA LEU A 96 8.16 -14.52 -10.77
C LEU A 96 8.71 -15.91 -10.42
N ALA A 97 9.26 -16.59 -11.41
CA ALA A 97 9.93 -17.86 -11.19
C ALA A 97 11.14 -17.66 -10.26
N GLY A 98 11.59 -18.75 -9.62
CA GLY A 98 12.73 -18.69 -8.70
C GLY A 98 12.36 -18.61 -7.25
N VAL A 99 11.11 -18.98 -6.91
CA VAL A 99 10.70 -19.12 -5.51
C VAL A 99 11.58 -20.15 -4.82
N THR A 100 12.20 -19.75 -3.72
CA THR A 100 13.04 -20.64 -2.91
C THR A 100 12.74 -20.43 -1.44
N GLY A 101 12.53 -21.53 -0.73
CA GLY A 101 12.28 -21.47 0.70
C GLY A 101 11.10 -20.57 1.05
N LYS A 102 11.33 -19.61 1.93
CA LYS A 102 10.30 -18.70 2.45
C LYS A 102 10.24 -17.36 1.71
N LYS A 103 10.99 -17.18 0.64
CA LYS A 103 11.04 -15.95 -0.14
C LYS A 103 10.69 -16.23 -1.59
N HIS A 104 10.06 -15.27 -2.22
CA HIS A 104 9.78 -15.31 -3.65
C HIS A 104 9.84 -13.90 -4.22
N ASN A 105 10.02 -13.82 -5.52
CA ASN A 105 10.09 -12.55 -6.22
C ASN A 105 8.70 -12.16 -6.71
N LEU A 106 8.35 -10.91 -6.50
CA LEU A 106 7.11 -10.32 -6.97
C LEU A 106 7.42 -9.14 -7.88
N ARG A 107 6.63 -9.01 -8.93
CA ARG A 107 6.68 -7.87 -9.82
C ARG A 107 5.32 -7.17 -9.79
N ARG A 108 5.34 -5.89 -9.46
CA ARG A 108 4.14 -5.06 -9.43
C ARG A 108 4.27 -3.95 -10.45
N VAL A 109 3.18 -3.69 -11.16
CA VAL A 109 3.05 -2.44 -11.92
C VAL A 109 2.08 -1.59 -11.13
N ALA A 110 2.56 -0.48 -10.62
CA ALA A 110 1.78 0.46 -9.81
C ALA A 110 1.54 1.74 -10.60
N GLU A 111 0.32 2.23 -10.56
CA GLU A 111 -0.06 3.51 -11.14
C GLU A 111 -0.44 4.44 -10.02
N ILE A 112 0.16 5.62 -9.99
CA ILE A 112 -0.20 6.65 -9.04
C ILE A 112 -0.83 7.82 -9.77
N THR A 113 -1.92 8.35 -9.22
CA THR A 113 -2.66 9.47 -9.78
C THR A 113 -2.68 10.61 -8.76
N ASN A 114 -2.23 11.77 -9.19
CA ASN A 114 -2.43 13.01 -8.44
C ASN A 114 -3.87 13.46 -8.70
N MET A 115 -4.70 13.44 -7.67
CA MET A 115 -6.13 13.74 -7.80
C MET A 115 -6.42 15.22 -7.98
N LEU A 116 -5.43 16.08 -7.69
CA LEU A 116 -5.58 17.53 -7.86
C LEU A 116 -5.29 17.97 -9.28
N THR A 117 -4.33 17.34 -9.95
CA THR A 117 -3.87 17.71 -11.31
C THR A 117 -4.29 16.72 -12.36
N GLY A 118 -4.67 15.50 -11.98
CA GLY A 118 -4.95 14.42 -12.91
C GLY A 118 -3.71 13.74 -13.49
N ARG A 119 -2.51 14.18 -13.12
CA ARG A 119 -1.27 13.58 -13.61
C ARG A 119 -1.11 12.17 -13.09
N ARG A 120 -0.58 11.30 -13.94
CA ARG A 120 -0.39 9.88 -13.64
C ARG A 120 1.05 9.47 -13.91
N SER A 121 1.54 8.56 -13.08
CA SER A 121 2.85 7.94 -13.25
C SER A 121 2.71 6.44 -13.07
N VAL A 122 3.51 5.68 -13.80
CA VAL A 122 3.53 4.22 -13.73
C VAL A 122 4.92 3.76 -13.33
N LEU A 123 5.00 2.86 -12.39
CA LEU A 123 6.27 2.35 -11.87
C LEU A 123 6.19 0.83 -11.76
N THR A 124 7.25 0.16 -12.22
CA THR A 124 7.42 -1.27 -12.00
C THR A 124 8.30 -1.48 -10.78
N ILE A 125 7.81 -2.26 -9.83
CA ILE A 125 8.51 -2.54 -8.57
C ILE A 125 8.81 -4.03 -8.51
N LEU A 126 10.08 -4.36 -8.33
CA LEU A 126 10.52 -5.71 -8.07
C LEU A 126 10.79 -5.84 -6.58
N SER A 127 10.24 -6.86 -5.95
CA SER A 127 10.38 -7.09 -4.52
C SER A 127 10.67 -8.55 -4.25
N MET A 128 11.47 -8.80 -3.22
CA MET A 128 11.62 -10.12 -2.65
C MET A 128 10.77 -10.17 -1.39
N GLU A 129 9.81 -11.09 -1.36
CA GLU A 129 8.82 -11.15 -0.30
C GLU A 129 8.99 -12.39 0.56
N LEU A 130 8.62 -12.30 1.83
CA LEU A 130 8.50 -13.44 2.72
C LEU A 130 7.27 -14.27 2.33
N ASP A 131 7.22 -15.53 2.77
CA ASP A 131 6.07 -16.37 2.49
C ASP A 131 4.80 -15.86 3.22
N LYS A 132 3.67 -16.44 2.84
CA LYS A 132 2.36 -15.99 3.33
C LYS A 132 2.18 -16.18 4.83
N GLU A 133 2.74 -17.24 5.40
CA GLU A 133 2.60 -17.51 6.84
C GLU A 133 3.25 -16.44 7.68
N LEU A 134 4.48 -16.07 7.32
CA LEU A 134 5.20 -15.02 8.04
C LEU A 134 4.51 -13.68 7.90
N LYS A 135 4.02 -13.38 6.70
CA LYS A 135 3.29 -12.12 6.45
C LYS A 135 1.96 -12.08 7.20
N ALA A 136 1.23 -13.18 7.23
CA ALA A 136 -0.04 -13.26 7.96
C ALA A 136 0.16 -13.02 9.45
N THR A 137 1.17 -13.64 10.04
CA THR A 137 1.51 -13.47 11.46
C THR A 137 1.86 -12.02 11.77
N TYR A 138 2.74 -11.45 10.96
CA TYR A 138 3.16 -10.06 11.11
C TYR A 138 1.97 -9.12 10.98
N PHE A 139 1.13 -9.33 9.98
CA PHE A 139 -0.04 -8.49 9.69
C PHE A 139 -1.00 -8.49 10.89
N SER A 140 -1.32 -9.68 11.40
CA SER A 140 -2.21 -9.82 12.56
C SER A 140 -1.66 -9.14 13.80
N GLN A 141 -0.39 -9.34 14.12
CA GLN A 141 0.22 -8.79 15.31
C GLN A 141 0.38 -7.27 15.27
N ASN A 142 0.75 -6.72 14.12
CA ASN A 142 1.08 -5.31 14.02
C ASN A 142 -0.11 -4.43 13.64
N TRP A 143 -1.08 -4.97 12.91
CA TRP A 143 -2.17 -4.15 12.37
C TRP A 143 -3.54 -4.56 12.87
N LEU A 144 -3.85 -5.85 12.82
CA LEU A 144 -5.18 -6.32 13.22
C LEU A 144 -5.41 -6.16 14.71
N SER A 145 -4.37 -6.38 15.52
CA SER A 145 -4.47 -6.20 16.96
C SER A 145 -4.65 -4.73 17.34
N THR A 146 -3.89 -3.82 16.71
CA THR A 146 -3.99 -2.38 16.96
C THR A 146 -5.34 -1.82 16.56
N GLY A 147 -5.92 -2.33 15.47
CA GLY A 147 -7.21 -1.86 14.99
C GLY A 147 -8.39 -2.16 15.90
N LYS A 148 -8.19 -2.97 16.92
CA LYS A 148 -9.24 -3.36 17.87
C LYS A 148 -9.17 -2.61 19.18
N SER A 149 -8.22 -1.74 19.34
CA SER A 149 -8.06 -0.97 20.56
C SER A 149 -9.05 0.20 20.66
#